data_c526395b2cd835c4ff428408902e10f3
#
_entry.id   c526395b2cd835c4ff428408902e10f3
#
_cell.length_a   1.000
_cell.length_b   1.000
_cell.length_c   1.000
_cell.angle_alpha   90.00
_cell.angle_beta   90.00
_cell.angle_gamma   90.00
#
_symmetry.space_group_name_H-M   'P 1'
#
loop_
_entity.id
_entity.type
_entity.pdbx_description
1 polymer ?
#
loop_
_entity_poly.entity_id
_entity_poly.type
_entity_poly.pdbx_seq_one_letter_code
_entity_poly.pdbx_strand_id
1 'polypeptide(L)'
;MKAQIFAAAALITAGILGSANAADLPMPAPAYSAPPMPVYNWTGCYVGGGGGYAFWQQDSFATLGGVPVTASESNGGKGWFGQGQVGCDYQFRLPLGSILGVSLFSGLSPEVVIGAFGDFEGGNINGSNSIPGLGLTGSERESSTWAVGGRAGVLVTPRFLTFFDGGFTQARFDGLNYNFAFAGGGPSGLSLAAQTYNGWFIGTGFEYAFTWLPINGLFLKTEMRYSQYGGNGVSVPLSGSVGGIPVTGAALNSQKATEFVSTELVYRFNWFGR
;
A
#
# COMPACT_ATOMS: atom_id res chain seq x y z
N MET A 1 13.45 12.08 -11.49
CA MET A 1 11.99 12.27 -11.57
C MET A 1 11.22 11.60 -10.42
N LYS A 2 11.93 11.06 -9.40
CA LYS A 2 11.31 10.29 -8.27
C LYS A 2 10.76 11.17 -7.12
N ALA A 3 10.90 12.50 -7.15
CA ALA A 3 10.52 13.37 -6.02
C ALA A 3 9.23 14.20 -6.22
N GLN A 4 8.55 14.09 -7.34
CA GLN A 4 7.44 15.00 -7.68
C GLN A 4 6.03 14.46 -7.37
N ILE A 5 5.88 13.18 -7.10
CA ILE A 5 4.54 12.56 -6.88
C ILE A 5 4.06 12.77 -5.44
N PHE A 6 4.96 12.84 -4.46
CA PHE A 6 4.58 13.05 -3.06
C PHE A 6 4.16 14.51 -2.72
N ALA A 7 4.50 15.48 -3.56
CA ALA A 7 4.15 16.88 -3.30
C ALA A 7 2.68 17.22 -3.62
N ALA A 8 2.00 16.42 -4.43
CA ALA A 8 0.62 16.69 -4.85
C ALA A 8 -0.43 16.30 -3.81
N ALA A 9 -0.16 15.32 -2.96
CA ALA A 9 -1.11 14.85 -1.95
C ALA A 9 -1.21 15.77 -0.72
N ALA A 10 -0.17 16.55 -0.44
CA ALA A 10 -0.13 17.43 0.74
C ALA A 10 -0.84 18.80 0.55
N LEU A 11 -1.18 19.18 -0.67
CA LEU A 11 -1.73 20.51 -0.98
C LEU A 11 -3.27 20.59 -1.00
N ILE A 12 -3.98 19.47 -0.90
CA ILE A 12 -5.46 19.46 -0.96
C ILE A 12 -6.12 19.77 0.40
N THR A 13 -5.38 19.73 1.51
CA THR A 13 -5.93 19.93 2.86
C THR A 13 -5.90 21.38 3.37
N ALA A 14 -5.31 22.33 2.65
CA ALA A 14 -5.12 23.71 3.14
C ALA A 14 -6.14 24.76 2.62
N GLY A 15 -7.14 24.38 1.83
CA GLY A 15 -7.92 25.31 1.00
C GLY A 15 -9.32 25.71 1.47
N ILE A 16 -9.82 25.32 2.66
CA ILE A 16 -11.22 25.61 3.04
C ILE A 16 -11.27 26.31 4.41
N LEU A 17 -10.80 27.55 4.49
CA LEU A 17 -11.14 28.49 5.56
C LEU A 17 -11.64 29.82 4.92
N GLY A 18 -12.80 29.76 4.29
CA GLY A 18 -13.52 30.95 3.87
C GLY A 18 -14.54 31.35 4.92
N SER A 19 -14.35 32.51 5.57
CA SER A 19 -15.31 33.12 6.47
C SER A 19 -16.49 33.71 5.68
N ALA A 20 -17.68 33.15 5.83
CA ALA A 20 -18.91 33.74 5.32
C ALA A 20 -19.47 34.72 6.37
N ASN A 21 -19.55 36.01 6.03
CA ASN A 21 -20.32 36.99 6.78
C ASN A 21 -21.80 36.85 6.36
N ALA A 22 -22.66 36.41 7.28
CA ALA A 22 -24.09 36.36 7.08
C ALA A 22 -24.73 37.61 7.66
N ALA A 23 -25.55 38.26 6.81
CA ALA A 23 -26.34 39.41 7.18
C ALA A 23 -27.54 39.01 8.08
N ASP A 24 -27.88 39.88 9.02
CA ASP A 24 -28.98 39.81 9.98
C ASP A 24 -30.34 39.52 9.32
N LEU A 25 -31.01 38.48 9.82
CA LEU A 25 -32.44 38.26 9.62
C LEU A 25 -33.14 38.01 10.97
N PRO A 26 -34.22 38.72 11.28
CA PRO A 26 -34.90 38.57 12.53
C PRO A 26 -35.91 37.41 12.46
N MET A 27 -35.80 36.51 13.35
CA MET A 27 -36.70 35.58 14.01
C MET A 27 -36.03 34.28 14.38
N PRO A 28 -36.00 33.90 15.65
CA PRO A 28 -35.52 32.56 16.01
C PRO A 28 -36.57 31.54 15.63
N ALA A 29 -36.35 30.84 14.55
CA ALA A 29 -36.99 29.56 14.34
C ALA A 29 -36.63 28.64 15.52
N PRO A 30 -37.53 27.79 16.02
CA PRO A 30 -37.22 26.84 17.09
C PRO A 30 -35.98 26.05 16.65
N ALA A 31 -34.96 26.07 17.50
CA ALA A 31 -33.73 25.34 17.25
C ALA A 31 -34.10 23.88 17.09
N TYR A 32 -34.12 23.41 15.83
CA TYR A 32 -34.21 21.99 15.55
C TYR A 32 -32.90 21.36 16.08
N SER A 33 -32.99 20.82 17.28
CA SER A 33 -31.92 20.00 17.83
C SER A 33 -31.83 18.77 16.93
N ALA A 34 -30.88 18.77 16.03
CA ALA A 34 -30.58 17.58 15.24
C ALA A 34 -30.33 16.42 16.22
N PRO A 35 -30.91 15.24 16.02
CA PRO A 35 -30.65 14.11 16.88
C PRO A 35 -29.15 13.89 16.95
N PRO A 36 -28.59 13.58 18.14
CA PRO A 36 -27.17 13.37 18.29
C PRO A 36 -26.73 12.30 17.31
N MET A 37 -25.76 12.65 16.46
CA MET A 37 -25.21 11.69 15.51
C MET A 37 -24.62 10.51 16.29
N PRO A 38 -24.92 9.27 15.89
CA PRO A 38 -24.35 8.11 16.56
C PRO A 38 -22.83 8.24 16.54
N VAL A 39 -22.24 8.28 17.71
CA VAL A 39 -20.80 8.31 17.91
C VAL A 39 -20.31 6.90 17.64
N TYR A 40 -19.62 6.70 16.53
CA TYR A 40 -18.97 5.42 16.25
C TYR A 40 -17.78 5.24 17.19
N ASN A 41 -17.71 4.07 17.83
CA ASN A 41 -16.53 3.66 18.57
C ASN A 41 -15.62 2.87 17.61
N TRP A 42 -14.42 3.38 17.35
CA TRP A 42 -13.43 2.76 16.50
C TRP A 42 -12.61 1.68 17.21
N THR A 43 -12.79 1.55 18.55
CA THR A 43 -12.19 0.46 19.32
C THR A 43 -12.88 -0.86 18.98
N GLY A 44 -12.10 -1.85 18.56
CA GLY A 44 -12.59 -3.18 18.21
C GLY A 44 -11.77 -3.83 17.13
N CYS A 45 -12.11 -5.07 16.82
CA CYS A 45 -11.49 -5.79 15.72
C CYS A 45 -12.35 -5.70 14.46
N TYR A 46 -11.73 -5.94 13.33
CA TYR A 46 -12.40 -5.84 12.03
C TYR A 46 -11.87 -6.88 11.05
N VAL A 47 -12.70 -7.14 10.06
CA VAL A 47 -12.33 -7.85 8.84
C VAL A 47 -12.69 -6.98 7.65
N GLY A 48 -11.89 -7.01 6.62
CA GLY A 48 -12.10 -6.25 5.40
C GLY A 48 -11.82 -7.10 4.17
N GLY A 49 -12.43 -6.70 3.08
CA GLY A 49 -12.15 -7.28 1.77
C GLY A 49 -12.43 -6.30 0.66
N GLY A 50 -11.64 -6.39 -0.38
CA GLY A 50 -11.73 -5.49 -1.51
C GLY A 50 -10.71 -5.80 -2.59
N GLY A 51 -10.25 -4.77 -3.26
CA GLY A 51 -9.22 -4.90 -4.27
C GLY A 51 -8.68 -3.56 -4.72
N GLY A 52 -7.70 -3.64 -5.59
CA GLY A 52 -7.00 -2.46 -6.05
C GLY A 52 -6.24 -2.68 -7.34
N TYR A 53 -5.47 -1.68 -7.67
CA TYR A 53 -4.59 -1.69 -8.81
C TYR A 53 -3.16 -1.37 -8.36
N ALA A 54 -2.22 -2.20 -8.77
CA ALA A 54 -0.83 -2.09 -8.36
C ALA A 54 0.10 -1.88 -9.56
N PHE A 55 1.23 -1.24 -9.26
CA PHE A 55 2.37 -1.07 -10.15
C PHE A 55 3.60 -1.56 -9.41
N TRP A 56 4.40 -2.41 -10.02
CA TRP A 56 5.71 -2.75 -9.49
C TRP A 56 6.82 -2.29 -10.42
N GLN A 57 7.95 -1.95 -9.83
CA GLN A 57 9.17 -1.59 -10.52
C GLN A 57 10.31 -2.46 -9.99
N GLN A 58 11.24 -2.79 -10.87
CA GLN A 58 12.43 -3.56 -10.53
C GLN A 58 13.63 -2.91 -11.18
N ASP A 59 14.66 -2.65 -10.37
CA ASP A 59 15.99 -2.35 -10.88
C ASP A 59 16.83 -3.63 -10.79
N SER A 60 17.42 -4.05 -11.90
CA SER A 60 18.15 -5.33 -11.97
C SER A 60 19.38 -5.25 -12.87
N PHE A 61 20.36 -6.07 -12.57
CA PHE A 61 21.55 -6.29 -13.40
C PHE A 61 22.00 -7.74 -13.29
N ALA A 62 22.62 -8.23 -14.38
CA ALA A 62 23.16 -9.58 -14.40
C ALA A 62 24.58 -9.61 -13.83
N THR A 63 24.90 -10.69 -13.13
CA THR A 63 26.22 -10.99 -12.58
C THR A 63 26.71 -12.33 -13.08
N LEU A 64 28.04 -12.47 -13.19
CA LEU A 64 28.72 -13.74 -13.46
C LEU A 64 29.82 -13.92 -12.42
N GLY A 65 29.74 -14.99 -11.65
CA GLY A 65 30.64 -15.20 -10.54
C GLY A 65 30.61 -14.10 -9.48
N GLY A 66 29.47 -13.41 -9.33
CA GLY A 66 29.28 -12.28 -8.43
C GLY A 66 29.73 -10.91 -8.97
N VAL A 67 30.32 -10.87 -10.16
CA VAL A 67 30.75 -9.60 -10.80
C VAL A 67 29.65 -9.11 -11.75
N PRO A 68 29.23 -7.83 -11.71
CA PRO A 68 28.27 -7.25 -12.67
C PRO A 68 28.79 -7.35 -14.11
N VAL A 69 27.95 -7.88 -15.01
CA VAL A 69 28.28 -8.02 -16.43
C VAL A 69 27.34 -7.21 -17.34
N THR A 70 26.28 -6.62 -16.79
CA THR A 70 25.38 -5.69 -17.49
C THR A 70 25.22 -4.41 -16.68
N ALA A 71 24.78 -3.33 -17.37
CA ALA A 71 24.26 -2.15 -16.70
C ALA A 71 22.98 -2.47 -15.91
N SER A 72 22.61 -1.60 -14.97
CA SER A 72 21.31 -1.68 -14.30
C SER A 72 20.20 -1.29 -15.27
N GLU A 73 19.15 -2.09 -15.26
CA GLU A 73 17.95 -1.92 -16.08
C GLU A 73 16.72 -1.83 -15.20
N SER A 74 15.81 -0.91 -15.53
CA SER A 74 14.54 -0.76 -14.84
C SER A 74 13.44 -1.45 -15.65
N ASN A 75 12.78 -2.42 -15.03
CA ASN A 75 11.64 -3.16 -15.55
C ASN A 75 10.43 -2.90 -14.65
N GLY A 76 9.22 -3.28 -15.10
CA GLY A 76 8.04 -3.10 -14.28
C GLY A 76 6.81 -3.77 -14.83
N GLY A 77 5.77 -3.77 -13.98
CA GLY A 77 4.49 -4.37 -14.29
C GLY A 77 3.34 -3.64 -13.60
N LYS A 78 2.14 -4.05 -13.94
CA LYS A 78 0.92 -3.51 -13.38
C LYS A 78 -0.23 -4.51 -13.48
N GLY A 79 -1.22 -4.37 -12.60
CA GLY A 79 -2.37 -5.26 -12.64
C GLY A 79 -3.35 -5.05 -11.51
N TRP A 80 -4.45 -5.79 -11.58
CA TRP A 80 -5.47 -5.84 -10.55
C TRP A 80 -5.17 -6.92 -9.52
N PHE A 81 -5.54 -6.66 -8.28
CA PHE A 81 -5.46 -7.62 -7.19
C PHE A 81 -6.72 -7.57 -6.31
N GLY A 82 -6.99 -8.67 -5.63
CA GLY A 82 -7.95 -8.76 -4.53
C GLY A 82 -7.21 -8.77 -3.20
N GLN A 83 -7.83 -8.22 -2.17
CA GLN A 83 -7.25 -8.06 -0.83
C GLN A 83 -8.22 -8.49 0.24
N GLY A 84 -7.69 -9.14 1.28
CA GLY A 84 -8.38 -9.43 2.54
C GLY A 84 -7.54 -8.93 3.70
N GLN A 85 -8.20 -8.30 4.70
CA GLN A 85 -7.53 -7.70 5.86
C GLN A 85 -8.24 -8.09 7.14
N VAL A 86 -7.46 -8.25 8.22
CA VAL A 86 -7.96 -8.37 9.59
C VAL A 86 -7.12 -7.47 10.50
N GLY A 87 -7.74 -6.90 11.51
CA GLY A 87 -7.02 -6.04 12.45
C GLY A 87 -7.84 -5.69 13.67
N CYS A 88 -7.20 -5.00 14.61
CA CYS A 88 -7.84 -4.47 15.80
C CYS A 88 -7.29 -3.08 16.08
N ASP A 89 -8.19 -2.18 16.48
CA ASP A 89 -7.90 -0.78 16.78
C ASP A 89 -8.30 -0.42 18.20
N TYR A 90 -7.68 0.64 18.68
CA TYR A 90 -8.00 1.28 19.95
C TYR A 90 -8.10 2.79 19.75
N GLN A 91 -9.24 3.37 20.13
CA GLN A 91 -9.52 4.80 20.06
C GLN A 91 -9.32 5.43 21.44
N PHE A 92 -8.65 6.58 21.47
CA PHE A 92 -8.48 7.38 22.69
C PHE A 92 -8.35 8.86 22.35
N ARG A 93 -8.57 9.72 23.36
CA ARG A 93 -8.35 11.16 23.22
C ARG A 93 -6.93 11.52 23.62
N LEU A 94 -6.26 12.28 22.77
CA LEU A 94 -4.91 12.75 23.02
C LEU A 94 -4.95 14.21 23.49
N PRO A 95 -4.74 14.51 24.81
CA PRO A 95 -4.75 15.87 25.31
C PRO A 95 -3.44 16.59 24.96
N LEU A 96 -3.33 17.11 23.73
CA LEU A 96 -2.11 17.70 23.18
C LEU A 96 -1.57 18.86 24.04
N GLY A 97 -2.44 19.68 24.60
CA GLY A 97 -2.03 20.80 25.46
C GLY A 97 -1.29 20.34 26.71
N SER A 98 -1.70 19.21 27.31
CA SER A 98 -1.04 18.65 28.50
C SER A 98 0.27 17.94 28.17
N ILE A 99 0.38 17.33 26.97
CA ILE A 99 1.56 16.55 26.58
C ILE A 99 2.68 17.45 26.09
N LEU A 100 2.35 18.46 25.30
CA LEU A 100 3.35 19.35 24.69
C LEU A 100 3.69 20.56 25.55
N GLY A 101 2.94 20.83 26.62
CA GLY A 101 3.16 21.97 27.51
C GLY A 101 3.01 23.34 26.82
N VAL A 102 2.43 23.37 25.62
CA VAL A 102 2.29 24.56 24.78
C VAL A 102 0.85 25.07 24.86
N SER A 103 0.67 26.28 25.36
CA SER A 103 -0.66 26.89 25.54
C SER A 103 -1.44 27.06 24.23
N LEU A 104 -0.75 27.11 23.07
CA LEU A 104 -1.36 27.16 21.76
C LEU A 104 -2.26 25.94 21.45
N PHE A 105 -1.97 24.79 22.05
CA PHE A 105 -2.74 23.54 21.91
C PHE A 105 -3.66 23.26 23.11
N SER A 106 -3.79 24.21 24.04
CA SER A 106 -4.72 24.10 25.16
C SER A 106 -6.16 24.09 24.63
N GLY A 107 -6.87 22.97 24.83
CA GLY A 107 -8.22 22.74 24.28
C GLY A 107 -8.29 21.84 23.05
N LEU A 108 -7.17 21.56 22.38
CA LEU A 108 -7.11 20.56 21.31
C LEU A 108 -6.98 19.15 21.92
N SER A 109 -8.02 18.36 21.77
CA SER A 109 -8.06 16.96 22.20
C SER A 109 -8.56 16.07 21.07
N PRO A 110 -7.75 15.87 20.01
CA PRO A 110 -8.13 15.03 18.90
C PRO A 110 -8.37 13.59 19.35
N GLU A 111 -9.33 12.94 18.72
CA GLU A 111 -9.53 11.51 18.88
C GLU A 111 -8.57 10.78 17.95
N VAL A 112 -7.74 9.95 18.54
CA VAL A 112 -6.68 9.18 17.86
C VAL A 112 -7.04 7.72 17.89
N VAL A 113 -6.76 7.03 16.79
CA VAL A 113 -6.91 5.58 16.63
C VAL A 113 -5.55 4.99 16.36
N ILE A 114 -5.16 4.00 17.16
CA ILE A 114 -3.97 3.17 16.88
C ILE A 114 -4.40 1.73 16.72
N GLY A 115 -3.72 0.96 15.89
CA GLY A 115 -4.08 -0.42 15.67
C GLY A 115 -2.97 -1.25 15.07
N ALA A 116 -3.23 -2.55 15.00
CA ALA A 116 -2.40 -3.52 14.31
C ALA A 116 -3.25 -4.33 13.35
N PHE A 117 -2.67 -4.69 12.22
CA PHE A 117 -3.38 -5.44 11.19
C PHE A 117 -2.45 -6.40 10.45
N GLY A 118 -3.09 -7.35 9.78
CA GLY A 118 -2.47 -8.19 8.76
C GLY A 118 -3.37 -8.27 7.55
N ASP A 119 -2.78 -8.30 6.38
CA ASP A 119 -3.47 -8.42 5.11
C ASP A 119 -2.80 -9.45 4.20
N PHE A 120 -3.59 -9.89 3.23
CA PHE A 120 -3.17 -10.75 2.15
C PHE A 120 -3.75 -10.24 0.84
N GLU A 121 -2.89 -10.14 -0.15
CA GLU A 121 -3.19 -9.69 -1.49
C GLU A 121 -2.88 -10.83 -2.47
N GLY A 122 -3.79 -11.05 -3.42
CA GLY A 122 -3.59 -12.03 -4.49
C GLY A 122 -4.05 -11.46 -5.82
N GLY A 123 -3.24 -11.60 -6.85
CA GLY A 123 -3.58 -10.97 -8.12
C GLY A 123 -2.74 -11.40 -9.31
N ASN A 124 -2.92 -10.65 -10.36
CA ASN A 124 -2.25 -10.81 -11.64
C ASN A 124 -1.54 -9.50 -12.02
N ILE A 125 -0.49 -9.18 -11.26
CA ILE A 125 0.31 -7.97 -11.52
C ILE A 125 1.46 -8.35 -12.43
N ASN A 126 1.21 -8.28 -13.75
CA ASN A 126 2.14 -8.74 -14.77
C ASN A 126 3.03 -7.62 -15.28
N GLY A 127 4.26 -7.97 -15.61
CA GLY A 127 5.21 -7.03 -16.20
C GLY A 127 6.29 -7.72 -17.02
N SER A 128 7.15 -6.90 -17.59
CA SER A 128 8.32 -7.36 -18.32
C SER A 128 9.54 -7.42 -17.40
N ASN A 129 10.35 -8.44 -17.58
CA ASN A 129 11.69 -8.53 -17.01
C ASN A 129 12.65 -8.76 -18.19
N SER A 130 13.42 -7.75 -18.54
CA SER A 130 14.34 -7.79 -19.66
C SER A 130 15.77 -7.55 -19.22
N ILE A 131 16.72 -8.16 -19.89
CA ILE A 131 18.16 -7.97 -19.74
C ILE A 131 18.73 -7.58 -21.10
N PRO A 132 18.62 -6.28 -21.50
CA PRO A 132 18.99 -5.85 -22.86
C PRO A 132 20.44 -6.12 -23.19
N GLY A 133 21.35 -6.00 -22.23
CA GLY A 133 22.77 -6.32 -22.43
C GLY A 133 23.05 -7.78 -22.84
N LEU A 134 22.08 -8.68 -22.59
CA LEU A 134 22.13 -10.07 -23.03
C LEU A 134 21.10 -10.39 -24.13
N GLY A 135 20.31 -9.39 -24.56
CA GLY A 135 19.24 -9.57 -25.54
C GLY A 135 18.12 -10.51 -25.08
N LEU A 136 17.81 -10.53 -23.78
CA LEU A 136 16.82 -11.40 -23.17
C LEU A 136 15.60 -10.62 -22.71
N THR A 137 14.41 -11.23 -22.86
CA THR A 137 13.14 -10.70 -22.36
C THR A 137 12.27 -11.82 -21.82
N GLY A 138 11.53 -11.55 -20.75
CA GLY A 138 10.59 -12.47 -20.11
C GLY A 138 9.41 -11.72 -19.51
N SER A 139 8.38 -12.46 -19.11
CA SER A 139 7.24 -11.92 -18.36
C SER A 139 7.30 -12.40 -16.93
N GLU A 140 7.26 -11.48 -15.98
CA GLU A 140 7.26 -11.74 -14.55
C GLU A 140 5.94 -11.30 -13.95
N ARG A 141 5.47 -12.04 -12.94
CA ARG A 141 4.22 -11.79 -12.25
C ARG A 141 4.42 -11.78 -10.75
N GLU A 142 3.97 -10.70 -10.11
CA GLU A 142 3.71 -10.72 -8.68
C GLU A 142 2.37 -11.43 -8.44
N SER A 143 2.42 -12.56 -7.74
CA SER A 143 1.28 -13.46 -7.59
C SER A 143 0.57 -13.30 -6.26
N SER A 144 1.30 -13.03 -5.19
CA SER A 144 0.73 -12.81 -3.87
C SER A 144 1.67 -12.02 -2.98
N THR A 145 1.06 -11.24 -2.08
CA THR A 145 1.75 -10.46 -1.05
C THR A 145 1.00 -10.61 0.25
N TRP A 146 1.70 -10.61 1.36
CA TRP A 146 1.12 -10.46 2.68
C TRP A 146 1.89 -9.42 3.47
N ALA A 147 1.20 -8.76 4.39
CA ALA A 147 1.81 -7.77 5.25
C ALA A 147 1.26 -7.86 6.68
N VAL A 148 2.09 -7.40 7.62
CA VAL A 148 1.70 -7.15 9.01
C VAL A 148 2.24 -5.80 9.41
N GLY A 149 1.41 -5.01 10.08
CA GLY A 149 1.81 -3.65 10.42
C GLY A 149 0.98 -3.02 11.53
N GLY A 150 1.39 -1.82 11.85
CA GLY A 150 0.66 -0.91 12.72
C GLY A 150 0.08 0.25 11.95
N ARG A 151 -1.00 0.82 12.47
CA ARG A 151 -1.57 2.06 11.96
C ARG A 151 -1.82 3.07 13.07
N ALA A 152 -1.73 4.34 12.72
CA ALA A 152 -2.09 5.45 13.58
C ALA A 152 -2.87 6.48 12.77
N GLY A 153 -3.98 6.95 13.30
CA GLY A 153 -4.85 7.89 12.59
C GLY A 153 -5.55 8.87 13.52
N VAL A 154 -6.17 9.87 12.91
CA VAL A 154 -6.92 10.91 13.60
C VAL A 154 -8.32 10.99 13.02
N LEU A 155 -9.32 11.06 13.90
CA LEU A 155 -10.69 11.30 13.51
C LEU A 155 -10.88 12.78 13.12
N VAL A 156 -11.07 13.01 11.83
CA VAL A 156 -11.42 14.33 11.29
C VAL A 156 -12.89 14.66 11.62
N THR A 157 -13.73 13.66 11.59
CA THR A 157 -15.10 13.68 12.10
C THR A 157 -15.38 12.36 12.81
N PRO A 158 -16.45 12.23 13.61
CA PRO A 158 -16.79 10.96 14.26
C PRO A 158 -16.93 9.75 13.29
N ARG A 159 -17.07 10.01 11.99
CA ARG A 159 -17.29 9.00 10.93
C ARG A 159 -16.14 8.89 9.94
N PHE A 160 -15.14 9.75 10.03
CA PHE A 160 -14.07 9.84 9.07
C PHE A 160 -12.72 9.79 9.75
N LEU A 161 -12.01 8.69 9.55
CA LEU A 161 -10.66 8.45 10.03
C LEU A 161 -9.69 8.66 8.88
N THR A 162 -8.64 9.44 9.09
CA THR A 162 -7.43 9.46 8.25
C THR A 162 -6.31 8.75 9.01
N PHE A 163 -5.51 7.97 8.31
CA PHE A 163 -4.46 7.18 8.95
C PHE A 163 -3.19 7.10 8.12
N PHE A 164 -2.11 6.81 8.81
CA PHE A 164 -0.85 6.30 8.27
C PHE A 164 -0.61 4.91 8.81
N ASP A 165 0.00 4.07 8.02
CA ASP A 165 0.39 2.73 8.40
C ASP A 165 1.80 2.39 7.92
N GLY A 166 2.33 1.30 8.45
CA GLY A 166 3.63 0.80 8.06
C GLY A 166 3.96 -0.50 8.78
N GLY A 167 4.86 -1.27 8.18
CA GLY A 167 5.22 -2.55 8.73
C GLY A 167 6.10 -3.38 7.82
N PHE A 168 6.04 -4.69 8.05
CA PHE A 168 6.73 -5.70 7.28
C PHE A 168 5.82 -6.27 6.20
N THR A 169 6.40 -6.56 5.04
CA THR A 169 5.69 -7.19 3.92
C THR A 169 6.56 -8.22 3.22
N GLN A 170 5.94 -9.20 2.61
CA GLN A 170 6.59 -10.21 1.80
C GLN A 170 5.80 -10.47 0.53
N ALA A 171 6.46 -10.34 -0.63
CA ALA A 171 5.87 -10.54 -1.94
C ALA A 171 6.47 -11.76 -2.64
N ARG A 172 5.63 -12.54 -3.33
CA ARG A 172 6.02 -13.66 -4.15
C ARG A 172 5.92 -13.29 -5.63
N PHE A 173 7.03 -13.47 -6.33
CA PHE A 173 7.13 -13.34 -7.77
C PHE A 173 7.30 -14.73 -8.39
N ASP A 174 6.53 -15.00 -9.43
CA ASP A 174 6.59 -16.27 -10.14
C ASP A 174 7.86 -16.37 -10.96
N GLY A 175 8.30 -17.61 -11.21
CA GLY A 175 9.41 -17.87 -12.10
C GLY A 175 9.06 -17.54 -13.54
N LEU A 176 10.09 -17.23 -14.32
CA LEU A 176 9.95 -16.90 -15.73
C LEU A 176 10.97 -17.62 -16.61
N ASN A 177 10.60 -17.79 -17.90
CA ASN A 177 11.51 -18.22 -18.94
C ASN A 177 11.86 -17.04 -19.83
N TYR A 178 13.13 -16.90 -20.16
CA TYR A 178 13.59 -15.87 -21.07
C TYR A 178 13.52 -16.31 -22.52
N ASN A 179 13.14 -15.38 -23.37
CA ASN A 179 13.22 -15.47 -24.82
C ASN A 179 14.27 -14.49 -25.33
N PHE A 180 14.81 -14.73 -26.50
CA PHE A 180 15.65 -13.75 -27.20
C PHE A 180 14.80 -12.56 -27.66
N ALA A 181 15.29 -11.34 -27.44
CA ALA A 181 14.57 -10.09 -27.72
C ALA A 181 14.60 -9.62 -29.19
N PHE A 182 15.28 -10.35 -30.09
CA PHE A 182 15.33 -10.01 -31.50
C PHE A 182 14.16 -10.60 -32.29
N ALA A 183 13.87 -10.02 -33.44
CA ALA A 183 12.79 -10.47 -34.32
C ALA A 183 12.98 -11.94 -34.73
N GLY A 184 11.99 -12.78 -34.46
CA GLY A 184 12.07 -14.23 -34.70
C GLY A 184 12.81 -14.99 -33.58
N GLY A 185 13.21 -14.31 -32.51
CA GLY A 185 13.83 -14.92 -31.35
C GLY A 185 12.87 -15.86 -30.62
N GLY A 186 13.35 -17.08 -30.37
CA GLY A 186 12.64 -18.12 -29.63
C GLY A 186 13.12 -18.22 -28.20
N PRO A 187 12.77 -19.33 -27.50
CA PRO A 187 13.23 -19.60 -26.15
C PRO A 187 14.75 -19.56 -26.04
N SER A 188 15.28 -18.83 -25.07
CA SER A 188 16.72 -18.73 -24.82
C SER A 188 17.31 -19.97 -24.15
N GLY A 189 16.45 -20.80 -23.54
CA GLY A 189 16.84 -21.90 -22.68
C GLY A 189 17.23 -21.47 -21.26
N LEU A 190 17.10 -20.17 -20.93
CA LEU A 190 17.35 -19.63 -19.59
C LEU A 190 16.05 -19.35 -18.85
N SER A 191 16.08 -19.59 -17.54
CA SER A 191 14.95 -19.36 -16.64
C SER A 191 15.40 -18.73 -15.33
N LEU A 192 14.48 -18.03 -14.71
CA LEU A 192 14.59 -17.51 -13.34
C LEU A 192 13.57 -18.24 -12.48
N ALA A 193 14.00 -18.79 -11.35
CA ALA A 193 13.09 -19.46 -10.44
C ALA A 193 12.18 -18.47 -9.73
N ALA A 194 11.01 -18.94 -9.28
CA ALA A 194 10.13 -18.15 -8.42
C ALA A 194 10.86 -17.71 -7.14
N GLN A 195 10.66 -16.48 -6.74
CA GLN A 195 11.32 -15.88 -5.59
C GLN A 195 10.33 -15.19 -4.67
N THR A 196 10.69 -15.21 -3.39
CA THR A 196 9.99 -14.48 -2.33
C THR A 196 10.90 -13.38 -1.82
N TYR A 197 10.40 -12.16 -1.82
CA TYR A 197 11.13 -10.98 -1.39
C TYR A 197 10.53 -10.45 -0.09
N ASN A 198 11.38 -10.23 0.90
CA ASN A 198 11.02 -9.55 2.13
C ASN A 198 11.21 -8.05 1.97
N GLY A 199 10.35 -7.28 2.63
CA GLY A 199 10.39 -5.83 2.54
C GLY A 199 9.71 -5.13 3.70
N TRP A 200 9.59 -3.83 3.56
CA TRP A 200 8.83 -2.96 4.43
C TRP A 200 7.83 -2.16 3.59
N PHE A 201 6.80 -1.66 4.23
CA PHE A 201 5.84 -0.79 3.59
C PHE A 201 5.53 0.43 4.46
N ILE A 202 5.07 1.50 3.78
CA ILE A 202 4.39 2.63 4.36
C ILE A 202 3.14 2.92 3.53
N GLY A 203 2.08 3.33 4.20
CA GLY A 203 0.83 3.67 3.56
C GLY A 203 0.12 4.82 4.22
N THR A 204 -0.90 5.30 3.55
CA THR A 204 -1.83 6.31 4.05
C THR A 204 -3.19 6.07 3.45
N GLY A 205 -4.22 6.44 4.18
CA GLY A 205 -5.57 6.25 3.70
C GLY A 205 -6.62 6.92 4.56
N PHE A 206 -7.84 6.61 4.23
CA PHE A 206 -8.99 7.03 5.02
C PHE A 206 -10.00 5.90 5.12
N GLU A 207 -10.82 5.99 6.16
CA GLU A 207 -11.92 5.06 6.41
C GLU A 207 -13.17 5.87 6.76
N TYR A 208 -14.29 5.54 6.12
CA TYR A 208 -15.56 6.24 6.25
C TYR A 208 -16.67 5.29 6.67
N ALA A 209 -17.37 5.62 7.77
CA ALA A 209 -18.49 4.85 8.28
C ALA A 209 -19.76 5.09 7.47
N PHE A 210 -20.36 4.02 6.92
CA PHE A 210 -21.68 4.10 6.29
C PHE A 210 -22.78 4.23 7.34
N THR A 211 -23.65 5.23 7.16
CA THR A 211 -24.77 5.49 8.09
C THR A 211 -26.12 5.33 7.45
N TRP A 212 -26.17 5.24 6.13
CA TRP A 212 -27.38 5.08 5.34
C TRP A 212 -27.72 3.63 5.01
N LEU A 213 -26.79 2.71 5.29
CA LEU A 213 -27.03 1.28 5.16
C LEU A 213 -27.59 0.71 6.48
N PRO A 214 -28.49 -0.28 6.41
CA PRO A 214 -29.07 -0.92 7.59
C PRO A 214 -28.07 -1.85 8.32
N ILE A 215 -26.80 -1.81 7.95
CA ILE A 215 -25.72 -2.62 8.51
C ILE A 215 -24.83 -1.72 9.36
N ASN A 216 -24.96 -1.81 10.68
CA ASN A 216 -24.09 -1.11 11.60
C ASN A 216 -22.68 -1.73 11.57
N GLY A 217 -21.65 -0.88 11.62
CA GLY A 217 -20.26 -1.35 11.64
C GLY A 217 -19.64 -1.58 10.26
N LEU A 218 -20.29 -1.15 9.18
CA LEU A 218 -19.72 -1.21 7.83
C LEU A 218 -19.03 0.11 7.47
N PHE A 219 -17.81 -0.01 6.93
CA PHE A 219 -16.96 1.12 6.53
C PHE A 219 -16.42 0.91 5.12
N LEU A 220 -16.14 2.00 4.45
CA LEU A 220 -15.33 2.05 3.24
C LEU A 220 -13.92 2.51 3.62
N LYS A 221 -12.92 1.70 3.31
CA LYS A 221 -11.50 2.04 3.48
C LYS A 221 -10.88 2.24 2.11
N THR A 222 -10.09 3.27 1.95
CA THR A 222 -9.22 3.46 0.78
C THR A 222 -7.81 3.71 1.26
N GLU A 223 -6.85 3.04 0.65
CA GLU A 223 -5.44 3.07 1.03
C GLU A 223 -4.55 3.21 -0.20
N MET A 224 -3.49 3.99 -0.04
CA MET A 224 -2.34 4.03 -0.95
C MET A 224 -1.14 3.52 -0.19
N ARG A 225 -0.43 2.54 -0.75
CA ARG A 225 0.73 1.91 -0.12
C ARG A 225 1.92 1.88 -1.05
N TYR A 226 3.09 2.14 -0.47
CA TYR A 226 4.39 1.92 -1.09
C TYR A 226 5.11 0.82 -0.33
N SER A 227 5.60 -0.18 -1.04
CA SER A 227 6.36 -1.30 -0.50
C SER A 227 7.71 -1.40 -1.19
N GLN A 228 8.77 -1.65 -0.43
CA GLN A 228 10.10 -1.87 -0.97
C GLN A 228 10.63 -3.23 -0.53
N TYR A 229 11.12 -4.01 -1.49
CA TYR A 229 11.56 -5.38 -1.31
C TYR A 229 13.03 -5.56 -1.72
N GLY A 230 13.69 -6.53 -1.08
CA GLY A 230 15.03 -6.95 -1.46
C GLY A 230 16.17 -6.08 -0.97
N GLY A 231 15.90 -5.03 -0.18
CA GLY A 231 16.93 -4.21 0.46
C GLY A 231 18.07 -3.79 -0.47
N ASN A 232 19.25 -4.35 -0.30
CA ASN A 232 20.44 -4.10 -1.13
C ASN A 232 20.51 -4.94 -2.42
N GLY A 233 19.40 -5.61 -2.78
CA GLY A 233 19.31 -6.52 -3.92
C GLY A 233 19.35 -7.99 -3.52
N VAL A 234 18.50 -8.77 -4.19
CA VAL A 234 18.46 -10.24 -4.08
C VAL A 234 19.07 -10.85 -5.33
N SER A 235 20.07 -11.70 -5.14
CA SER A 235 20.73 -12.41 -6.24
C SER A 235 20.03 -13.74 -6.50
N VAL A 236 19.42 -13.88 -7.66
CA VAL A 236 18.69 -15.08 -8.09
C VAL A 236 19.46 -15.77 -9.20
N PRO A 237 19.87 -17.03 -9.03
CA PRO A 237 20.60 -17.76 -10.07
C PRO A 237 19.79 -17.90 -11.35
N LEU A 238 20.42 -17.61 -12.48
CA LEU A 238 19.91 -17.95 -13.82
C LEU A 238 20.22 -19.44 -14.07
N SER A 239 19.19 -20.18 -14.42
CA SER A 239 19.27 -21.62 -14.68
C SER A 239 19.01 -21.92 -16.15
N GLY A 240 19.68 -22.96 -16.68
CA GLY A 240 19.45 -23.43 -18.05
C GLY A 240 20.73 -23.54 -18.88
N SER A 241 20.53 -23.56 -20.21
CA SER A 241 21.63 -23.67 -21.16
C SER A 241 21.36 -22.82 -22.41
N VAL A 242 22.43 -22.27 -22.97
CA VAL A 242 22.38 -21.54 -24.25
C VAL A 242 23.16 -22.35 -25.28
N GLY A 243 22.50 -22.75 -26.37
CA GLY A 243 23.13 -23.57 -27.39
C GLY A 243 23.65 -24.93 -26.88
N GLY A 244 22.98 -25.49 -25.84
CA GLY A 244 23.38 -26.76 -25.21
C GLY A 244 24.49 -26.65 -24.15
N ILE A 245 25.04 -25.46 -23.94
CA ILE A 245 26.09 -25.21 -22.92
C ILE A 245 25.42 -24.73 -21.63
N PRO A 246 25.55 -25.46 -20.50
CA PRO A 246 25.00 -25.03 -19.21
C PRO A 246 25.54 -23.68 -18.78
N VAL A 247 24.67 -22.79 -18.34
CA VAL A 247 25.05 -21.49 -17.77
C VAL A 247 25.23 -21.68 -16.26
N THR A 248 26.47 -21.51 -15.78
CA THR A 248 26.82 -21.64 -14.36
C THR A 248 27.39 -20.35 -13.83
N GLY A 249 27.03 -20.00 -12.57
CA GLY A 249 27.54 -18.81 -11.90
C GLY A 249 26.90 -17.49 -12.37
N ALA A 250 25.93 -17.54 -13.29
CA ALA A 250 25.15 -16.36 -13.67
C ALA A 250 23.97 -16.17 -12.72
N ALA A 251 23.72 -14.93 -12.33
CA ALA A 251 22.58 -14.56 -11.50
C ALA A 251 22.04 -13.18 -11.88
N LEU A 252 20.77 -12.95 -11.60
CA LEU A 252 20.13 -11.64 -11.66
C LEU A 252 20.06 -11.06 -10.27
N ASN A 253 20.71 -9.92 -10.04
CA ASN A 253 20.54 -9.15 -8.82
C ASN A 253 19.40 -8.16 -9.04
N SER A 254 18.40 -8.19 -8.15
CA SER A 254 17.20 -7.36 -8.30
C SER A 254 16.71 -6.77 -7.00
N GLN A 255 16.23 -5.53 -7.08
CA GLN A 255 15.51 -4.81 -6.05
C GLN A 255 14.15 -4.40 -6.61
N LYS A 256 13.10 -4.60 -5.83
CA LYS A 256 11.72 -4.36 -6.28
C LYS A 256 11.01 -3.34 -5.40
N ALA A 257 10.10 -2.58 -5.98
CA ALA A 257 9.16 -1.73 -5.28
C ALA A 257 7.77 -1.90 -5.88
N THR A 258 6.75 -1.90 -5.04
CA THR A 258 5.34 -1.97 -5.46
C THR A 258 4.57 -0.80 -4.85
N GLU A 259 3.79 -0.13 -5.68
CA GLU A 259 2.85 0.90 -5.28
C GLU A 259 1.44 0.45 -5.63
N PHE A 260 0.48 0.66 -4.74
CA PHE A 260 -0.90 0.35 -5.05
C PHE A 260 -1.89 1.36 -4.48
N VAL A 261 -3.09 1.33 -5.05
CA VAL A 261 -4.30 1.95 -4.51
C VAL A 261 -5.35 0.87 -4.37
N SER A 262 -5.89 0.70 -3.16
CA SER A 262 -6.95 -0.26 -2.87
C SER A 262 -8.18 0.41 -2.27
N THR A 263 -9.32 -0.26 -2.42
CA THR A 263 -10.57 0.08 -1.74
C THR A 263 -11.20 -1.19 -1.20
N GLU A 264 -11.61 -1.14 0.06
CA GLU A 264 -12.14 -2.27 0.82
C GLU A 264 -13.43 -1.89 1.52
N LEU A 265 -14.31 -2.88 1.67
CA LEU A 265 -15.38 -2.85 2.65
C LEU A 265 -14.88 -3.51 3.92
N VAL A 266 -14.97 -2.79 5.03
CA VAL A 266 -14.49 -3.21 6.35
C VAL A 266 -15.69 -3.36 7.28
N TYR A 267 -15.79 -4.50 7.95
CA TYR A 267 -16.79 -4.73 8.98
C TYR A 267 -16.12 -4.79 10.36
N ARG A 268 -16.56 -3.90 11.27
CA ARG A 268 -16.03 -3.78 12.63
C ARG A 268 -16.92 -4.49 13.64
N PHE A 269 -16.29 -5.32 14.47
CA PHE A 269 -16.90 -6.00 15.59
C PHE A 269 -16.61 -5.22 16.87
N ASN A 270 -17.56 -4.46 17.35
CA ASN A 270 -17.42 -3.73 18.62
C ASN A 270 -17.68 -4.68 19.80
N TRP A 271 -16.69 -5.49 20.17
CA TRP A 271 -16.83 -6.41 21.29
C TRP A 271 -16.82 -5.73 22.66
N PHE A 272 -16.35 -4.49 22.75
CA PHE A 272 -16.16 -3.73 24.00
C PHE A 272 -17.02 -2.46 24.09
N GLY A 273 -17.99 -2.26 23.20
CA GLY A 273 -18.80 -1.06 23.19
C GLY A 273 -20.29 -1.32 23.28
N ARG A 274 -20.87 -0.93 24.40
CA ARG A 274 -22.28 -0.52 24.47
C ARG A 274 -22.37 0.93 24.05
#